data_57d8bcce00d4584ad26dcf2c35b6912e
#
_entry.id   57d8bcce00d4584ad26dcf2c35b6912e
#
_cell.length_a   1.000
_cell.length_b   1.000
_cell.length_c   1.000
_cell.angle_alpha   90.00
_cell.angle_beta   90.00
_cell.angle_gamma   90.00
#
_symmetry.space_group_name_H-M   'P 1'
#
loop_
_entity.id
_entity.type
_entity.pdbx_description
1 polymer ?
#
loop_
_entity_poly.entity_id
_entity_poly.type
_entity_poly.pdbx_seq_one_letter_code
_entity_poly.pdbx_strand_id
1 'polypeptide(L)'
;MSSIFVISDCHGNIDGLTRALRAKKIIDKKGNRQLARKHKVISIGDLANCVGDSVGGDIACLDLVGEVIDIYLMGNHEIPYFDPANKFWGFVWDNVIHHKLQFLNNEGFIGPTVLVGNTLISHAGFSKGMMSVKMTALETFNILEEHWNNKNYSYSGFSNIGRARGGDSHSGGILWCDFDEEFTPTKFPQIVGHTPRGVRMKGNALCIDVGAKNQGTEPFILEVK
;
A
#
# COMPACT_ATOMS: atom_id res chain seq x y z
N MET A 1 16.86 10.68 -16.36
CA MET A 1 15.42 10.49 -16.03
C MET A 1 15.32 10.12 -14.56
N SER A 2 14.22 10.41 -13.89
CA SER A 2 13.95 9.94 -12.53
C SER A 2 13.25 8.60 -12.61
N SER A 3 13.67 7.62 -11.80
CA SER A 3 12.95 6.35 -11.66
C SER A 3 12.08 6.38 -10.40
N ILE A 4 10.98 5.63 -10.41
CA ILE A 4 10.12 5.38 -9.27
C ILE A 4 10.19 3.89 -8.95
N PHE A 5 10.47 3.56 -7.70
CA PHE A 5 10.48 2.18 -7.22
C PHE A 5 9.25 1.95 -6.36
N VAL A 6 8.43 0.97 -6.72
CA VAL A 6 7.20 0.62 -6.01
C VAL A 6 7.41 -0.71 -5.31
N ILE A 7 7.30 -0.72 -3.98
CA ILE A 7 7.49 -1.88 -3.11
C ILE A 7 6.13 -2.49 -2.81
N SER A 8 5.99 -3.80 -2.98
CA SER A 8 4.80 -4.55 -2.58
C SER A 8 4.70 -4.71 -1.06
N ASP A 9 3.56 -5.24 -0.62
CA ASP A 9 3.26 -5.62 0.76
C ASP A 9 4.42 -6.41 1.39
N CYS A 10 4.75 -6.13 2.66
CA CYS A 10 5.83 -6.85 3.33
C CYS A 10 5.49 -7.38 4.73
N HIS A 11 4.44 -6.86 5.39
CA HIS A 11 3.88 -7.38 6.65
C HIS A 11 4.93 -7.65 7.74
N GLY A 12 5.77 -6.66 8.05
CA GLY A 12 6.80 -6.78 9.09
C GLY A 12 8.00 -7.64 8.71
N ASN A 13 8.10 -8.13 7.47
CA ASN A 13 9.24 -8.92 7.00
C ASN A 13 10.44 -8.02 6.67
N ILE A 14 11.05 -7.44 7.70
CA ILE A 14 12.17 -6.50 7.56
C ILE A 14 13.39 -7.14 6.88
N ASP A 15 13.65 -8.41 7.11
CA ASP A 15 14.77 -9.12 6.48
C ASP A 15 14.56 -9.26 4.97
N GLY A 16 13.36 -9.68 4.55
CA GLY A 16 12.97 -9.76 3.14
C GLY A 16 13.03 -8.40 2.47
N LEU A 17 12.46 -7.37 3.11
CA LEU A 17 12.47 -6.01 2.61
C LEU A 17 13.91 -5.49 2.44
N THR A 18 14.76 -5.69 3.43
CA THR A 18 16.17 -5.26 3.37
C THR A 18 16.93 -5.95 2.23
N ARG A 19 16.71 -7.27 2.02
CA ARG A 19 17.32 -7.99 0.90
C ARG A 19 16.85 -7.46 -0.45
N ALA A 20 15.53 -7.24 -0.62
CA ALA A 20 14.95 -6.69 -1.85
C ALA A 20 15.49 -5.29 -2.17
N LEU A 21 15.57 -4.41 -1.16
CA LEU A 21 16.12 -3.06 -1.30
C LEU A 21 17.60 -3.08 -1.71
N ARG A 22 18.41 -3.98 -1.14
CA ARG A 22 19.83 -4.18 -1.52
C ARG A 22 19.97 -4.72 -2.94
N ALA A 23 19.17 -5.70 -3.33
CA ALA A 23 19.18 -6.27 -4.67
C ALA A 23 18.89 -5.21 -5.76
N LYS A 24 18.01 -4.26 -5.46
CA LYS A 24 17.70 -3.10 -6.32
C LYS A 24 18.68 -1.92 -6.15
N LYS A 25 19.72 -2.05 -5.32
CA LYS A 25 20.70 -0.99 -5.01
C LYS A 25 20.05 0.31 -4.48
N ILE A 26 18.90 0.18 -3.83
CA ILE A 26 18.21 1.28 -3.15
C ILE A 26 18.95 1.63 -1.86
N ILE A 27 19.45 0.63 -1.14
CA ILE A 27 20.30 0.78 0.04
C ILE A 27 21.62 0.02 -0.12
N ASP A 28 22.62 0.42 0.66
CA ASP A 28 23.92 -0.27 0.78
C ASP A 28 23.87 -1.43 1.80
N LYS A 29 25.02 -2.06 2.03
CA LYS A 29 25.16 -3.15 3.03
C LYS A 29 24.90 -2.70 4.47
N LYS A 30 25.03 -1.40 4.76
CA LYS A 30 24.78 -0.80 6.08
C LYS A 30 23.34 -0.31 6.25
N GLY A 31 22.50 -0.40 5.20
CA GLY A 31 21.13 0.08 5.20
C GLY A 31 20.97 1.54 4.73
N ASN A 32 22.05 2.23 4.38
CA ASN A 32 21.96 3.62 3.96
C ASN A 32 21.43 3.74 2.54
N ARG A 33 20.53 4.71 2.30
CA ARG A 33 20.00 5.01 0.98
C ARG A 33 21.10 5.36 -0.01
N GLN A 34 21.11 4.70 -1.16
CA GLN A 34 22.05 4.95 -2.27
C GLN A 34 21.43 5.76 -3.41
N LEU A 35 20.12 5.76 -3.52
CA LEU A 35 19.44 6.48 -4.59
C LEU A 35 19.50 8.00 -4.38
N ALA A 36 19.83 8.73 -5.45
CA ALA A 36 19.70 10.18 -5.44
C ALA A 36 18.22 10.59 -5.17
N ARG A 37 18.01 11.71 -4.48
CA ARG A 37 16.66 12.19 -4.06
C ARG A 37 15.69 12.47 -5.20
N LYS A 38 16.15 12.57 -6.43
CA LYS A 38 15.31 12.65 -7.63
C LYS A 38 14.55 11.35 -7.93
N HIS A 39 15.07 10.20 -7.48
CA HIS A 39 14.37 8.93 -7.57
C HIS A 39 13.45 8.78 -6.36
N LYS A 40 12.28 8.20 -6.56
CA LYS A 40 11.31 8.00 -5.48
C LYS A 40 11.12 6.53 -5.16
N VAL A 41 10.93 6.23 -3.90
CA VAL A 41 10.60 4.90 -3.39
C VAL A 41 9.23 4.99 -2.73
N ILE A 42 8.28 4.20 -3.21
CA ILE A 42 6.89 4.16 -2.77
C ILE A 42 6.60 2.77 -2.22
N SER A 43 6.06 2.68 -1.00
CA SER A 43 5.45 1.44 -0.52
C SER A 43 3.95 1.49 -0.75
N ILE A 44 3.36 0.40 -1.26
CA ILE A 44 1.92 0.34 -1.56
C ILE A 44 1.04 -0.03 -0.38
N GLY A 45 1.55 0.01 0.85
CA GLY A 45 0.82 -0.34 2.07
C GLY A 45 1.29 -1.64 2.70
N ASP A 46 0.68 -1.99 3.81
CA ASP A 46 0.95 -3.22 4.57
C ASP A 46 2.45 -3.45 4.83
N LEU A 47 3.16 -2.38 5.23
CA LEU A 47 4.52 -2.48 5.78
C LEU A 47 4.48 -3.18 7.14
N ALA A 48 3.49 -2.85 7.97
CA ALA A 48 3.21 -3.54 9.22
C ALA A 48 2.24 -4.70 9.00
N ASN A 49 2.39 -5.75 9.80
CA ASN A 49 1.46 -6.87 9.79
C ASN A 49 0.29 -6.65 10.77
N CYS A 50 0.57 -5.98 11.90
CA CYS A 50 -0.41 -5.66 12.94
C CYS A 50 -1.17 -6.89 13.47
N VAL A 51 -0.54 -8.07 13.42
CA VAL A 51 -1.09 -9.34 13.86
C VAL A 51 -0.07 -10.07 14.73
N GLY A 52 -0.42 -10.37 15.99
CA GLY A 52 0.37 -11.21 16.88
C GLY A 52 1.77 -10.64 17.19
N ASP A 53 2.80 -11.49 17.10
CA ASP A 53 4.17 -11.20 17.55
C ASP A 53 5.05 -10.43 16.53
N SER A 54 4.46 -9.83 15.53
CA SER A 54 5.20 -9.14 14.44
C SER A 54 5.71 -7.73 14.81
N VAL A 55 5.38 -7.21 15.98
CA VAL A 55 5.61 -5.81 16.40
C VAL A 55 7.03 -5.31 16.13
N GLY A 56 8.06 -6.10 16.44
CA GLY A 56 9.45 -5.70 16.21
C GLY A 56 9.77 -5.52 14.72
N GLY A 57 9.28 -6.42 13.88
CA GLY A 57 9.42 -6.35 12.44
C GLY A 57 8.60 -5.21 11.83
N ASP A 58 7.38 -4.98 12.35
CA ASP A 58 6.50 -3.89 11.95
C ASP A 58 7.16 -2.53 12.17
N ILE A 59 7.70 -2.30 13.38
CA ILE A 59 8.41 -1.07 13.72
C ILE A 59 9.62 -0.88 12.82
N ALA A 60 10.44 -1.93 12.63
CA ALA A 60 11.63 -1.84 11.79
C ALA A 60 11.31 -1.54 10.32
N CYS A 61 10.19 -2.05 9.78
CA CYS A 61 9.72 -1.69 8.45
C CYS A 61 9.26 -0.23 8.38
N LEU A 62 8.52 0.25 9.39
CA LEU A 62 8.06 1.64 9.47
C LEU A 62 9.21 2.63 9.69
N ASP A 63 10.33 2.23 10.31
CA ASP A 63 11.52 3.07 10.48
C ASP A 63 12.19 3.43 9.15
N LEU A 64 11.97 2.65 8.09
CA LEU A 64 12.48 2.99 6.76
C LEU A 64 11.72 4.15 6.08
N VAL A 65 10.53 4.50 6.57
CA VAL A 65 9.74 5.61 6.01
C VAL A 65 10.37 6.94 6.38
N GLY A 66 10.56 7.81 5.40
CA GLY A 66 11.29 9.07 5.52
C GLY A 66 12.80 8.93 5.25
N GLU A 67 13.43 7.82 5.61
CA GLU A 67 14.86 7.56 5.36
C GLU A 67 15.10 6.95 3.98
N VAL A 68 14.40 5.86 3.67
CA VAL A 68 14.53 5.08 2.44
C VAL A 68 13.27 5.19 1.58
N ILE A 69 12.09 5.04 2.18
CA ILE A 69 10.78 5.12 1.53
C ILE A 69 10.31 6.57 1.58
N ASP A 70 10.09 7.17 0.41
CA ASP A 70 9.67 8.58 0.29
C ASP A 70 8.16 8.77 0.49
N ILE A 71 7.35 7.76 0.11
CA ILE A 71 5.89 7.77 0.20
C ILE A 71 5.43 6.40 0.67
N TYR A 72 4.57 6.39 1.66
CA TYR A 72 3.94 5.21 2.20
C TYR A 72 2.44 5.27 1.97
N LEU A 73 1.90 4.37 1.15
CA LEU A 73 0.46 4.28 0.96
C LEU A 73 -0.17 3.52 2.11
N MET A 74 -1.36 3.96 2.53
CA MET A 74 -2.15 3.27 3.54
C MET A 74 -2.57 1.90 3.03
N GLY A 75 -2.34 0.86 3.85
CA GLY A 75 -2.87 -0.48 3.66
C GLY A 75 -4.03 -0.79 4.61
N ASN A 76 -4.65 -1.94 4.43
CA ASN A 76 -5.74 -2.37 5.31
C ASN A 76 -5.24 -2.81 6.70
N HIS A 77 -3.97 -3.14 6.85
CA HIS A 77 -3.36 -3.47 8.15
C HIS A 77 -3.10 -2.24 9.00
N GLU A 78 -2.86 -1.07 8.41
CA GLU A 78 -2.61 0.16 9.15
C GLU A 78 -3.86 1.01 9.41
N ILE A 79 -4.88 0.94 8.53
CA ILE A 79 -6.06 1.82 8.65
C ILE A 79 -6.79 1.73 10.00
N PRO A 80 -6.83 0.58 10.73
CA PRO A 80 -7.44 0.49 12.05
C PRO A 80 -6.84 1.45 13.09
N TYR A 81 -5.61 1.92 12.91
CA TYR A 81 -4.98 2.92 13.78
C TYR A 81 -5.49 4.34 13.53
N PHE A 82 -6.19 4.58 12.43
CA PHE A 82 -6.80 5.85 12.06
C PHE A 82 -8.32 5.83 12.20
N ASP A 83 -8.92 4.69 11.88
CA ASP A 83 -10.36 4.45 12.03
C ASP A 83 -10.60 3.03 12.61
N PRO A 84 -10.87 2.93 13.92
CA PRO A 84 -11.11 1.64 14.59
C PRO A 84 -12.27 0.83 14.03
N ALA A 85 -13.18 1.43 13.25
CA ALA A 85 -14.24 0.71 12.57
C ALA A 85 -13.73 -0.23 11.47
N ASN A 86 -12.49 -0.01 11.00
CA ASN A 86 -11.83 -0.84 9.99
C ASN A 86 -11.02 -2.03 10.56
N LYS A 87 -11.24 -2.40 11.84
CA LYS A 87 -10.56 -3.56 12.43
C LYS A 87 -10.95 -4.86 11.71
N PHE A 88 -9.95 -5.69 11.44
CA PHE A 88 -10.10 -7.01 10.85
C PHE A 88 -9.80 -8.12 11.87
N TRP A 89 -10.17 -9.35 11.55
CA TRP A 89 -9.92 -10.49 12.42
C TRP A 89 -8.41 -10.71 12.62
N GLY A 90 -7.98 -10.81 13.88
CA GLY A 90 -6.57 -10.97 14.24
C GLY A 90 -5.79 -9.67 14.42
N PHE A 91 -6.39 -8.50 14.14
CA PHE A 91 -5.75 -7.22 14.40
C PHE A 91 -5.41 -7.04 15.89
N VAL A 92 -4.17 -6.68 16.16
CA VAL A 92 -3.68 -6.40 17.52
C VAL A 92 -3.24 -4.93 17.58
N TRP A 93 -3.83 -4.19 18.52
CA TRP A 93 -3.45 -2.80 18.76
C TRP A 93 -2.10 -2.75 19.49
N ASP A 94 -1.19 -1.94 18.96
CA ASP A 94 0.09 -1.60 19.59
C ASP A 94 0.28 -0.09 19.63
N ASN A 95 0.60 0.46 20.81
CA ASN A 95 0.74 1.91 21.00
C ASN A 95 1.97 2.47 20.29
N VAL A 96 3.07 1.71 20.17
CA VAL A 96 4.28 2.18 19.50
C VAL A 96 4.02 2.31 18.01
N ILE A 97 3.39 1.31 17.39
CA ILE A 97 2.97 1.35 15.98
C ILE A 97 2.00 2.51 15.76
N HIS A 98 1.00 2.68 16.64
CA HIS A 98 0.04 3.79 16.55
C HIS A 98 0.75 5.15 16.53
N HIS A 99 1.61 5.42 17.52
CA HIS A 99 2.34 6.68 17.58
C HIS A 99 3.25 6.90 16.38
N LYS A 100 3.91 5.85 15.89
CA LYS A 100 4.75 5.91 14.69
C LYS A 100 3.93 6.28 13.46
N LEU A 101 2.79 5.61 13.23
CA LEU A 101 1.91 5.91 12.12
C LEU A 101 1.33 7.33 12.19
N GLN A 102 0.92 7.78 13.38
CA GLN A 102 0.45 9.16 13.56
C GLN A 102 1.55 10.18 13.25
N PHE A 103 2.79 9.93 13.71
CA PHE A 103 3.94 10.77 13.40
C PHE A 103 4.17 10.82 11.87
N LEU A 104 4.27 9.68 11.19
CA LEU A 104 4.50 9.61 9.76
C LEU A 104 3.39 10.31 8.94
N ASN A 105 2.14 10.19 9.39
CA ASN A 105 1.02 10.89 8.76
C ASN A 105 1.10 12.41 8.93
N ASN A 106 1.44 12.87 10.14
CA ASN A 106 1.60 14.30 10.42
C ASN A 106 2.76 14.94 9.64
N GLU A 107 3.82 14.18 9.38
CA GLU A 107 4.95 14.58 8.53
C GLU A 107 4.65 14.49 7.03
N GLY A 108 3.47 14.01 6.64
CA GLY A 108 3.03 13.91 5.25
C GLY A 108 3.66 12.75 4.46
N PHE A 109 4.19 11.73 5.15
CA PHE A 109 4.72 10.54 4.48
C PHE A 109 3.64 9.55 4.06
N ILE A 110 2.44 9.59 4.70
CA ILE A 110 1.35 8.65 4.44
C ILE A 110 0.28 9.30 3.57
N GLY A 111 -0.20 8.57 2.57
CA GLY A 111 -1.31 8.97 1.71
C GLY A 111 -2.14 7.79 1.24
N PRO A 112 -3.29 8.03 0.61
CA PRO A 112 -4.16 6.96 0.13
C PRO A 112 -3.69 6.42 -1.22
N THR A 113 -3.12 7.29 -2.06
CA THR A 113 -2.76 6.98 -3.46
C THR A 113 -1.59 7.83 -3.93
N VAL A 114 -1.01 7.43 -5.06
CA VAL A 114 -0.06 8.25 -5.83
C VAL A 114 -0.45 8.21 -7.31
N LEU A 115 -0.37 9.37 -7.97
CA LEU A 115 -0.56 9.47 -9.42
C LEU A 115 0.79 9.69 -10.11
N VAL A 116 1.19 8.76 -10.98
CA VAL A 116 2.40 8.85 -11.80
C VAL A 116 2.00 8.93 -13.27
N GLY A 117 2.07 10.12 -13.85
CA GLY A 117 1.50 10.36 -15.17
C GLY A 117 -0.01 10.06 -15.17
N ASN A 118 -0.43 9.02 -15.87
CA ASN A 118 -1.83 8.54 -15.87
C ASN A 118 -2.01 7.21 -15.10
N THR A 119 -0.99 6.76 -14.38
CA THR A 119 -1.05 5.52 -13.60
C THR A 119 -1.38 5.82 -12.15
N LEU A 120 -2.48 5.26 -11.64
CA LEU A 120 -2.85 5.32 -10.23
C LEU A 120 -2.14 4.18 -9.47
N ILE A 121 -1.47 4.51 -8.37
CA ILE A 121 -0.86 3.55 -7.45
C ILE A 121 -1.65 3.59 -6.15
N SER A 122 -2.14 2.45 -5.69
CA SER A 122 -2.90 2.31 -4.45
C SER A 122 -2.71 0.92 -3.86
N HIS A 123 -3.12 0.71 -2.60
CA HIS A 123 -2.93 -0.57 -1.93
C HIS A 123 -3.64 -1.73 -2.65
N ALA A 124 -4.99 -1.74 -2.69
CA ALA A 124 -5.76 -2.86 -3.26
C ALA A 124 -6.39 -2.57 -4.63
N GLY A 125 -6.30 -1.33 -5.11
CA GLY A 125 -6.80 -0.93 -6.41
C GLY A 125 -8.21 -0.32 -6.39
N PHE A 126 -8.44 0.56 -7.36
CA PHE A 126 -9.72 1.20 -7.59
C PHE A 126 -10.50 0.45 -8.67
N SER A 127 -11.49 -0.34 -8.26
CA SER A 127 -12.32 -1.12 -9.17
C SER A 127 -13.37 -0.25 -9.86
N LYS A 128 -13.64 -0.53 -11.13
CA LYS A 128 -14.74 0.13 -11.88
C LYS A 128 -16.10 0.02 -11.17
N GLY A 129 -16.30 -1.04 -10.38
CA GLY A 129 -17.54 -1.27 -9.60
C GLY A 129 -17.74 -0.29 -8.44
N MET A 130 -16.69 0.44 -8.03
CA MET A 130 -16.76 1.38 -6.91
C MET A 130 -17.43 2.70 -7.26
N MET A 131 -17.57 3.04 -8.54
CA MET A 131 -18.16 4.30 -8.98
C MET A 131 -19.09 4.15 -10.18
N SER A 132 -20.18 4.92 -10.16
CA SER A 132 -21.20 4.94 -11.23
C SER A 132 -20.79 5.72 -12.49
N VAL A 133 -19.65 6.44 -12.46
CA VAL A 133 -19.24 7.37 -13.52
C VAL A 133 -17.88 6.97 -14.10
N LYS A 134 -17.70 7.22 -15.40
CA LYS A 134 -16.41 7.06 -16.08
C LYS A 134 -15.46 8.17 -15.61
N MET A 135 -14.54 7.84 -14.70
CA MET A 135 -13.54 8.76 -14.18
C MET A 135 -12.19 8.55 -14.84
N THR A 136 -11.41 9.61 -14.88
CA THR A 136 -9.97 9.59 -15.19
C THR A 136 -9.16 9.22 -13.94
N ALA A 137 -7.88 8.89 -14.12
CA ALA A 137 -6.97 8.66 -13.01
C ALA A 137 -6.84 9.90 -12.11
N LEU A 138 -6.77 11.09 -12.70
CA LEU A 138 -6.65 12.35 -11.95
C LEU A 138 -7.91 12.66 -11.13
N GLU A 139 -9.10 12.47 -11.69
CA GLU A 139 -10.35 12.68 -10.95
C GLU A 139 -10.47 11.68 -9.78
N THR A 140 -10.10 10.42 -10.01
CA THR A 140 -10.08 9.40 -8.96
C THR A 140 -9.09 9.77 -7.87
N PHE A 141 -7.87 10.15 -8.23
CA PHE A 141 -6.84 10.61 -7.32
C PHE A 141 -7.33 11.78 -6.45
N ASN A 142 -7.87 12.84 -7.09
CA ASN A 142 -8.31 14.04 -6.38
C ASN A 142 -9.42 13.75 -5.35
N ILE A 143 -10.37 12.88 -5.67
CA ILE A 143 -11.45 12.50 -4.73
C ILE A 143 -10.88 11.73 -3.54
N LEU A 144 -9.98 10.79 -3.78
CA LEU A 144 -9.38 10.01 -2.70
C LEU A 144 -8.52 10.88 -1.79
N GLU A 145 -7.73 11.80 -2.37
CA GLU A 145 -6.94 12.78 -1.61
C GLU A 145 -7.83 13.75 -0.80
N GLU A 146 -8.93 14.22 -1.36
CA GLU A 146 -9.88 15.09 -0.67
C GLU A 146 -10.45 14.40 0.59
N HIS A 147 -10.93 13.16 0.46
CA HIS A 147 -11.46 12.42 1.60
C HIS A 147 -10.36 12.12 2.64
N TRP A 148 -9.14 11.79 2.18
CA TRP A 148 -8.00 11.56 3.07
C TRP A 148 -7.65 12.81 3.89
N ASN A 149 -7.48 13.95 3.22
CA ASN A 149 -7.13 15.22 3.85
C ASN A 149 -8.19 15.71 4.83
N ASN A 150 -9.46 15.39 4.58
CA ASN A 150 -10.58 15.66 5.48
C ASN A 150 -10.73 14.60 6.59
N LYS A 151 -9.81 13.64 6.72
CA LYS A 151 -9.83 12.52 7.68
C LYS A 151 -11.10 11.68 7.60
N ASN A 152 -11.74 11.63 6.44
CA ASN A 152 -12.92 10.81 6.19
C ASN A 152 -12.51 9.39 5.82
N TYR A 153 -11.89 8.67 6.75
CA TYR A 153 -11.38 7.33 6.53
C TYR A 153 -12.48 6.27 6.37
N SER A 154 -13.70 6.58 6.80
CA SER A 154 -14.89 5.75 6.59
C SER A 154 -15.52 5.91 5.20
N TYR A 155 -14.95 6.76 4.34
CA TYR A 155 -15.40 6.87 2.95
C TYR A 155 -15.37 5.50 2.27
N SER A 156 -16.46 5.13 1.63
CA SER A 156 -16.63 3.80 1.01
C SER A 156 -15.57 3.46 -0.03
N GLY A 157 -14.99 4.48 -0.67
CA GLY A 157 -13.85 4.33 -1.58
C GLY A 157 -12.58 3.81 -0.89
N PHE A 158 -12.43 3.97 0.43
CA PHE A 158 -11.36 3.37 1.23
C PHE A 158 -11.81 2.07 1.89
N SER A 159 -12.85 2.15 2.72
CA SER A 159 -13.14 1.22 3.79
C SER A 159 -14.12 0.10 3.44
N ASN A 160 -14.81 0.17 2.31
CA ASN A 160 -15.69 -0.94 1.91
C ASN A 160 -14.92 -2.25 1.86
N ILE A 161 -15.38 -3.25 2.62
CA ILE A 161 -14.84 -4.61 2.56
C ILE A 161 -15.67 -5.40 1.55
N GLY A 162 -15.02 -5.93 0.54
CA GLY A 162 -15.65 -6.74 -0.48
C GLY A 162 -16.02 -8.15 0.01
N ARG A 163 -16.92 -8.82 -0.70
CA ARG A 163 -17.40 -10.17 -0.34
C ARG A 163 -16.28 -11.20 -0.31
N ALA A 164 -15.32 -11.11 -1.22
CA ALA A 164 -14.15 -12.00 -1.24
C ALA A 164 -13.27 -11.87 0.03
N ARG A 165 -13.41 -10.77 0.75
CA ARG A 165 -12.72 -10.47 2.01
C ARG A 165 -13.63 -10.54 3.24
N GLY A 166 -14.82 -11.13 3.09
CA GLY A 166 -15.76 -11.37 4.19
C GLY A 166 -16.68 -10.18 4.52
N GLY A 167 -16.70 -9.14 3.70
CA GLY A 167 -17.63 -8.03 3.83
C GLY A 167 -18.91 -8.21 3.02
N ASP A 168 -19.74 -7.17 3.00
CA ASP A 168 -21.04 -7.17 2.33
C ASP A 168 -21.04 -6.43 0.97
N SER A 169 -20.00 -5.66 0.70
CA SER A 169 -19.89 -4.87 -0.52
C SER A 169 -19.62 -5.74 -1.75
N HIS A 170 -20.21 -5.37 -2.89
CA HIS A 170 -19.98 -6.06 -4.15
C HIS A 170 -18.54 -5.91 -4.66
N SER A 171 -17.87 -4.84 -4.29
CA SER A 171 -16.45 -4.58 -4.54
C SER A 171 -15.85 -3.88 -3.33
N GLY A 172 -14.66 -4.30 -2.93
CA GLY A 172 -13.90 -3.62 -1.87
C GLY A 172 -13.44 -2.22 -2.29
N GLY A 173 -13.19 -1.34 -1.32
CA GLY A 173 -12.50 -0.07 -1.50
C GLY A 173 -11.01 -0.25 -1.84
N ILE A 174 -10.28 0.86 -2.02
CA ILE A 174 -8.85 0.81 -2.38
C ILE A 174 -7.96 0.12 -1.34
N LEU A 175 -8.48 -0.16 -0.15
CA LEU A 175 -7.80 -0.90 0.90
C LEU A 175 -8.19 -2.39 0.97
N TRP A 176 -9.29 -2.80 0.32
CA TRP A 176 -9.90 -4.12 0.55
C TRP A 176 -10.32 -4.87 -0.72
N CYS A 177 -10.11 -4.30 -1.90
CA CYS A 177 -10.54 -4.93 -3.16
C CYS A 177 -9.72 -6.18 -3.47
N ASP A 178 -10.35 -7.34 -3.57
CA ASP A 178 -9.66 -8.54 -4.05
C ASP A 178 -9.40 -8.44 -5.55
N PHE A 179 -8.11 -8.52 -5.94
CA PHE A 179 -7.69 -8.32 -7.32
C PHE A 179 -8.23 -9.41 -8.26
N ASP A 180 -8.36 -10.63 -7.79
CA ASP A 180 -8.76 -11.74 -8.65
C ASP A 180 -10.28 -11.85 -8.76
N GLU A 181 -11.00 -11.67 -7.65
CA GLU A 181 -12.43 -11.95 -7.58
C GLU A 181 -13.31 -10.70 -7.81
N GLU A 182 -12.88 -9.53 -7.32
CA GLU A 182 -13.73 -8.32 -7.29
C GLU A 182 -13.25 -7.21 -8.21
N PHE A 183 -11.93 -7.12 -8.44
CA PHE A 183 -11.38 -6.03 -9.22
C PHE A 183 -11.84 -6.08 -10.67
N THR A 184 -12.46 -5.01 -11.13
CA THR A 184 -12.79 -4.78 -12.53
C THR A 184 -11.95 -3.63 -13.08
N PRO A 185 -11.16 -3.84 -14.15
CA PRO A 185 -10.27 -2.83 -14.69
C PRO A 185 -10.97 -1.53 -15.07
N THR A 186 -10.34 -0.42 -14.74
CA THR A 186 -10.71 0.93 -15.17
C THR A 186 -10.13 1.24 -16.55
N LYS A 187 -10.35 2.45 -17.07
CA LYS A 187 -9.72 2.90 -18.33
C LYS A 187 -8.27 3.35 -18.16
N PHE A 188 -7.85 3.68 -16.95
CA PHE A 188 -6.48 4.12 -16.65
C PHE A 188 -5.65 2.98 -16.04
N PRO A 189 -4.31 2.99 -16.23
CA PRO A 189 -3.41 2.01 -15.65
C PRO A 189 -3.38 2.10 -14.13
N GLN A 190 -3.17 0.94 -13.46
CA GLN A 190 -3.01 0.88 -12.01
C GLN A 190 -1.87 -0.06 -11.62
N ILE A 191 -1.20 0.25 -10.49
CA ILE A 191 -0.28 -0.64 -9.79
C ILE A 191 -0.84 -0.86 -8.39
N VAL A 192 -1.00 -2.12 -7.98
CA VAL A 192 -1.71 -2.51 -6.75
C VAL A 192 -1.02 -3.68 -6.05
N GLY A 193 -1.37 -3.94 -4.80
CA GLY A 193 -0.95 -5.06 -3.96
C GLY A 193 -2.10 -5.85 -3.36
N HIS A 194 -2.06 -6.12 -2.05
CA HIS A 194 -3.13 -6.67 -1.20
C HIS A 194 -3.54 -8.12 -1.48
N THR A 195 -3.44 -8.61 -2.70
CA THR A 195 -3.87 -9.97 -3.07
C THR A 195 -2.65 -10.84 -3.38
N PRO A 196 -2.18 -11.68 -2.42
CA PRO A 196 -0.84 -12.30 -2.43
C PRO A 196 -0.77 -13.55 -3.32
N ARG A 197 -0.86 -13.41 -4.62
CA ARG A 197 -0.78 -14.53 -5.59
C ARG A 197 0.29 -14.32 -6.66
N GLY A 198 1.29 -13.47 -6.41
CA GLY A 198 2.37 -13.16 -7.35
C GLY A 198 2.05 -12.02 -8.32
N VAL A 199 3.06 -11.62 -9.07
CA VAL A 199 2.95 -10.52 -10.04
C VAL A 199 2.07 -10.94 -11.21
N ARG A 200 1.00 -10.20 -11.47
CA ARG A 200 0.04 -10.51 -12.53
C ARG A 200 -0.75 -9.29 -13.00
N MET A 201 -1.33 -9.40 -14.18
CA MET A 201 -2.12 -8.34 -14.80
C MET A 201 -3.60 -8.73 -14.92
N LYS A 202 -4.48 -7.73 -14.79
CA LYS A 202 -5.90 -7.82 -15.14
C LYS A 202 -6.30 -6.55 -15.91
N GLY A 203 -6.47 -6.67 -17.21
CA GLY A 203 -6.61 -5.51 -18.11
C GLY A 203 -5.34 -4.65 -18.10
N ASN A 204 -5.47 -3.40 -17.70
CA ASN A 204 -4.38 -2.44 -17.58
C ASN A 204 -3.89 -2.24 -16.13
N ALA A 205 -4.29 -3.09 -15.21
CA ALA A 205 -3.83 -3.07 -13.82
C ALA A 205 -2.81 -4.18 -13.56
N LEU A 206 -1.74 -3.85 -12.84
CA LEU A 206 -0.66 -4.73 -12.42
C LEU A 206 -0.73 -4.92 -10.89
N CYS A 207 -1.01 -6.15 -10.43
CA CYS A 207 -0.83 -6.52 -9.04
C CYS A 207 0.61 -7.00 -8.82
N ILE A 208 1.27 -6.47 -7.80
CA ILE A 208 2.68 -6.78 -7.49
C ILE A 208 2.85 -7.51 -6.16
N ASP A 209 1.79 -7.85 -5.45
CA ASP A 209 1.88 -8.58 -4.18
C ASP A 209 2.26 -10.05 -4.40
N VAL A 210 3.36 -10.43 -3.78
CA VAL A 210 3.95 -11.78 -3.85
C VAL A 210 3.77 -12.59 -2.55
N GLY A 211 3.07 -12.04 -1.55
CA GLY A 211 2.87 -12.68 -0.26
C GLY A 211 4.13 -12.69 0.61
N ALA A 212 4.83 -11.58 0.70
CA ALA A 212 6.12 -11.47 1.38
C ALA A 212 6.04 -11.59 2.92
N LYS A 213 4.87 -11.71 3.52
CA LYS A 213 4.69 -11.99 4.95
C LYS A 213 5.27 -13.34 5.38
N ASN A 214 5.47 -14.26 4.45
CA ASN A 214 6.06 -15.57 4.73
C ASN A 214 7.58 -15.45 4.80
N GLN A 215 8.19 -16.07 5.82
CA GLN A 215 9.66 -16.14 5.92
C GLN A 215 10.25 -16.77 4.65
N GLY A 216 11.25 -16.12 4.08
CA GLY A 216 11.91 -16.55 2.85
C GLY A 216 11.36 -15.92 1.55
N THR A 217 10.19 -15.28 1.59
CA THR A 217 9.69 -14.51 0.44
C THR A 217 10.08 -13.05 0.57
N GLU A 218 10.70 -12.49 -0.47
CA GLU A 218 11.05 -11.06 -0.52
C GLU A 218 9.90 -10.27 -1.16
N PRO A 219 9.59 -9.04 -0.70
CA PRO A 219 8.65 -8.18 -1.40
C PRO A 219 9.16 -7.86 -2.80
N PHE A 220 8.25 -7.79 -3.75
CA PHE A 220 8.59 -7.41 -5.12
C PHE A 220 8.82 -5.90 -5.21
N ILE A 221 9.84 -5.48 -5.94
CA ILE A 221 10.11 -4.05 -6.21
C ILE A 221 10.06 -3.82 -7.72
N LEU A 222 9.05 -3.07 -8.15
CA LEU A 222 8.86 -2.63 -9.53
C LEU A 222 9.60 -1.30 -9.76
N GLU A 223 10.39 -1.23 -10.84
CA GLU A 223 10.93 0.06 -11.31
C GLU A 223 10.06 0.60 -12.45
N VAL A 224 9.50 1.78 -12.23
CA VAL A 224 8.74 2.56 -13.21
C VAL A 224 9.61 3.69 -13.73
N LYS A 225 9.75 3.78 -15.05
CA LYS A 225 10.59 4.80 -15.76
C LYS A 225 9.75 5.86 -16.42
#